data_656309d3daa5deaf6c47fa7aee3772ea
#
_entry.id   656309d3daa5deaf6c47fa7aee3772ea
#
_cell.length_a   1.000
_cell.length_b   1.000
_cell.length_c   1.000
_cell.angle_alpha   90.00
_cell.angle_beta   90.00
_cell.angle_gamma   90.00
#
_symmetry.space_group_name_H-M   'P 1'
#
loop_
_entity.id
_entity.type
_entity.pdbx_description
1 polymer ?
#
loop_
_entity_poly.entity_id
_entity_poly.type
_entity_poly.pdbx_seq_one_letter_code
_entity_poly.pdbx_strand_id
1 'polypeptide(L)'
;LGRTRGRLSASALTTYLRCKRQWLLGYQAGLRGPVRPSQILGIVLEDAVCELFMMHPPKVDSLDALEHWAKEQIPDLAKQAYEKGFEDWNATLWKDDENSWDSVEVASLCERIEGGLNLMLEEVRACYEAGGGPYLESMRRGEQPFAVPSPSASSIPSFPLPDKVRDVEKREWATTVQPNWMTTGSPVAWNEAWELARPWFKDPRVHQPQRLYHPDGWASGELDLVLRWDGKIRIVDIKSGRPNSAFSSSLEHQLRFYSWLWNQTHDQQLVDGMEGWYLNGGERIGYSPPQEDEIEPLTQFYREAHTEMQTMAEGVLPFPALNGEGCDGTSAGCHWCSVGLDDQARPMVADESLAWFVDLEIPRLRTPFTALGDVQGRVSVRGKLTGAWGPMPNHFGEHVLGAVLVVGNQHITLEESEPGAFLNLHEFNGQDVVILNALPGVWRDQSRLYLDPESSVQAGDATDHDGITFTRLGLLRTRTNVRGNVLSIARRSGTRVDGKPWSMVSLILWDGSHIAEVVAFGASINQRLLQLRPGDPLGMTGAELGWRGGILQLRIDNRKTRLEFPSNVPQAN
;
A
#
# COMPACT_ATOMS: atom_id res chain seq x y z
N LEU A 1 3.43 -3.26 -6.37
CA LEU A 1 3.66 -4.15 -5.25
C LEU A 1 3.87 -3.31 -4.02
N GLY A 2 3.07 -3.56 -3.07
CA GLY A 2 2.54 -2.74 -2.01
C GLY A 2 3.49 -1.83 -1.24
N ARG A 3 3.00 -0.61 -1.02
CA ARG A 3 3.45 0.32 0.01
C ARG A 3 3.32 -0.23 1.45
N THR A 4 2.78 -1.44 1.62
CA THR A 4 2.42 -2.05 2.91
C THR A 4 3.12 -3.36 3.18
N ARG A 5 4.20 -3.67 2.48
CA ARG A 5 4.93 -4.91 2.72
C ARG A 5 5.46 -4.95 4.15
N GLY A 6 5.12 -6.02 4.82
CA GLY A 6 5.50 -6.24 6.21
C GLY A 6 4.61 -5.53 7.24
N ARG A 7 3.62 -4.72 6.85
CA ARG A 7 2.71 -4.06 7.79
C ARG A 7 1.28 -4.50 7.58
N LEU A 8 0.59 -4.74 8.70
CA LEU A 8 -0.83 -4.99 8.71
C LEU A 8 -1.59 -3.69 8.41
N SER A 9 -2.61 -3.75 7.55
CA SER A 9 -3.57 -2.68 7.32
C SER A 9 -4.99 -3.21 7.40
N ALA A 10 -5.95 -2.35 7.66
CA ALA A 10 -7.36 -2.73 7.76
C ALA A 10 -7.84 -3.49 6.52
N SER A 11 -7.57 -2.98 5.32
CA SER A 11 -7.99 -3.61 4.07
C SER A 11 -7.26 -4.93 3.79
N ALA A 12 -5.98 -5.05 4.16
CA ALA A 12 -5.25 -6.30 4.05
C ALA A 12 -5.80 -7.35 5.01
N LEU A 13 -6.07 -6.96 6.26
CA LEU A 13 -6.66 -7.84 7.27
C LEU A 13 -8.04 -8.33 6.85
N THR A 14 -8.95 -7.45 6.47
CA THR A 14 -10.30 -7.84 6.05
C THR A 14 -10.29 -8.76 4.83
N THR A 15 -9.38 -8.53 3.89
CA THR A 15 -9.18 -9.44 2.75
C THR A 15 -8.64 -10.80 3.20
N TYR A 16 -7.66 -10.81 4.10
CA TYR A 16 -7.06 -12.03 4.63
C TYR A 16 -8.08 -12.90 5.38
N LEU A 17 -8.87 -12.29 6.27
CA LEU A 17 -9.92 -12.98 7.03
C LEU A 17 -11.00 -13.56 6.11
N ARG A 18 -11.35 -12.85 5.04
CA ARG A 18 -12.32 -13.32 4.06
C ARG A 18 -11.75 -14.41 3.15
N CYS A 19 -10.53 -14.24 2.65
CA CYS A 19 -9.89 -15.18 1.75
C CYS A 19 -8.37 -15.01 1.74
N LYS A 20 -7.66 -15.96 2.35
CA LYS A 20 -6.19 -15.98 2.42
C LYS A 20 -5.55 -15.99 1.02
N ARG A 21 -6.17 -16.71 0.06
CA ARG A 21 -5.69 -16.76 -1.33
C ARG A 21 -5.83 -15.41 -2.03
N GLN A 22 -6.95 -14.73 -1.89
CA GLN A 22 -7.15 -13.38 -2.43
C GLN A 22 -6.13 -12.42 -1.84
N TRP A 23 -5.87 -12.49 -0.54
CA TRP A 23 -4.86 -11.69 0.11
C TRP A 23 -3.46 -11.96 -0.45
N LEU A 24 -3.04 -13.22 -0.52
CA LEU A 24 -1.72 -13.60 -1.04
C LEU A 24 -1.54 -13.10 -2.48
N LEU A 25 -2.49 -13.37 -3.35
CA LEU A 25 -2.41 -12.96 -4.75
C LEU A 25 -2.54 -11.45 -4.92
N GLY A 26 -3.50 -10.81 -4.26
CA GLY A 26 -3.79 -9.39 -4.42
C GLY A 26 -2.77 -8.46 -3.74
N TYR A 27 -2.34 -8.81 -2.52
CA TYR A 27 -1.47 -7.95 -1.72
C TYR A 27 0.02 -8.32 -1.84
N GLN A 28 0.35 -9.60 -1.83
CA GLN A 28 1.74 -10.03 -1.92
C GLN A 28 2.21 -10.14 -3.36
N ALA A 29 1.48 -10.85 -4.20
CA ALA A 29 1.82 -10.98 -5.61
C ALA A 29 1.46 -9.75 -6.44
N GLY A 30 0.59 -8.86 -5.92
CA GLY A 30 0.16 -7.65 -6.63
C GLY A 30 -0.81 -7.92 -7.78
N LEU A 31 -1.41 -9.09 -7.80
CA LEU A 31 -2.47 -9.44 -8.74
C LEU A 31 -3.74 -8.71 -8.31
N ARG A 32 -4.02 -7.60 -8.95
CA ARG A 32 -5.30 -6.92 -8.78
C ARG A 32 -6.17 -7.30 -9.95
N GLY A 33 -7.44 -7.59 -9.69
CA GLY A 33 -8.41 -7.78 -10.76
C GLY A 33 -8.53 -6.55 -11.66
N PRO A 34 -9.28 -6.64 -12.76
CA PRO A 34 -9.52 -5.51 -13.62
C PRO A 34 -10.15 -4.36 -12.81
N VAL A 35 -9.70 -3.16 -13.06
CA VAL A 35 -10.17 -1.97 -12.36
C VAL A 35 -11.54 -1.58 -12.89
N ARG A 36 -12.47 -1.33 -11.98
CA ARG A 36 -13.83 -0.84 -12.29
C ARG A 36 -13.94 0.65 -12.02
N PRO A 37 -14.78 1.37 -12.76
CA PRO A 37 -15.02 2.79 -12.49
C PRO A 37 -15.38 3.08 -11.03
N SER A 38 -16.16 2.20 -10.39
CA SER A 38 -16.57 2.35 -8.98
C SER A 38 -15.39 2.43 -7.98
N GLN A 39 -14.26 1.79 -8.28
CA GLN A 39 -13.07 1.86 -7.42
C GLN A 39 -12.37 3.22 -7.52
N ILE A 40 -12.31 3.79 -8.72
CA ILE A 40 -11.76 5.13 -8.94
C ILE A 40 -12.73 6.17 -8.36
N LEU A 41 -14.03 6.00 -8.60
CA LEU A 41 -15.07 6.88 -8.04
C LEU A 41 -14.99 6.97 -6.51
N GLY A 42 -14.69 5.87 -5.82
CA GLY A 42 -14.50 5.90 -4.37
C GLY A 42 -13.46 6.92 -3.95
N ILE A 43 -12.32 6.93 -4.62
CA ILE A 43 -11.18 7.81 -4.32
C ILE A 43 -11.50 9.27 -4.64
N VAL A 44 -11.99 9.54 -5.86
CA VAL A 44 -12.20 10.94 -6.30
C VAL A 44 -13.37 11.61 -5.59
N LEU A 45 -14.39 10.84 -5.19
CA LEU A 45 -15.51 11.35 -4.39
C LEU A 45 -15.09 11.65 -2.95
N GLU A 46 -14.28 10.79 -2.34
CA GLU A 46 -13.70 11.05 -1.03
C GLU A 46 -12.87 12.33 -1.04
N ASP A 47 -11.99 12.48 -2.04
CA ASP A 47 -11.18 13.69 -2.20
C ASP A 47 -12.07 14.95 -2.37
N ALA A 48 -13.12 14.88 -3.20
CA ALA A 48 -14.01 16.02 -3.45
C ALA A 48 -14.83 16.42 -2.20
N VAL A 49 -15.33 15.43 -1.45
CA VAL A 49 -16.05 15.65 -0.19
C VAL A 49 -15.11 16.27 0.85
N CYS A 50 -13.91 15.75 0.98
CA CYS A 50 -12.90 16.32 1.87
C CYS A 50 -12.55 17.76 1.50
N GLU A 51 -12.41 18.06 0.21
CA GLU A 51 -12.14 19.42 -0.28
C GLU A 51 -13.28 20.38 0.09
N LEU A 52 -14.54 19.97 -0.10
CA LEU A 52 -15.70 20.76 0.32
C LEU A 52 -15.66 21.07 1.83
N PHE A 53 -15.38 20.08 2.66
CA PHE A 53 -15.32 20.28 4.11
C PHE A 53 -14.22 21.23 4.54
N MET A 54 -13.13 21.31 3.78
CA MET A 54 -12.01 22.22 4.07
C MET A 54 -12.21 23.65 3.60
N MET A 55 -13.26 23.92 2.83
CA MET A 55 -13.57 25.30 2.41
C MET A 55 -14.03 26.15 3.59
N HIS A 56 -13.71 27.42 3.54
CA HIS A 56 -14.10 28.39 4.55
C HIS A 56 -15.38 29.11 4.11
N PRO A 57 -16.51 28.90 4.81
CA PRO A 57 -17.74 29.58 4.48
C PRO A 57 -17.64 31.08 4.79
N PRO A 58 -18.37 31.92 4.06
CA PRO A 58 -18.56 33.31 4.44
C PRO A 58 -19.37 33.40 5.72
N LYS A 59 -19.40 34.57 6.35
CA LYS A 59 -20.32 34.81 7.47
C LYS A 59 -21.76 34.72 6.98
N VAL A 60 -22.52 33.82 7.59
CA VAL A 60 -23.93 33.58 7.26
C VAL A 60 -24.79 33.57 8.53
N ASP A 61 -26.07 33.96 8.36
CA ASP A 61 -27.00 34.14 9.49
C ASP A 61 -27.90 32.89 9.70
N SER A 62 -27.86 31.92 8.81
CA SER A 62 -28.68 30.70 8.92
C SER A 62 -28.00 29.48 8.38
N LEU A 63 -28.47 28.29 8.79
CA LEU A 63 -28.05 27.01 8.21
C LEU A 63 -28.39 26.93 6.73
N ASP A 64 -29.55 27.41 6.32
CA ASP A 64 -29.99 27.40 4.92
C ASP A 64 -29.03 28.23 4.02
N ALA A 65 -28.57 29.38 4.54
CA ALA A 65 -27.59 30.20 3.82
C ALA A 65 -26.23 29.48 3.71
N LEU A 66 -25.82 28.75 4.75
CA LEU A 66 -24.61 27.95 4.74
C LEU A 66 -24.72 26.77 3.76
N GLU A 67 -25.84 26.06 3.79
CA GLU A 67 -26.15 24.98 2.85
C GLU A 67 -26.15 25.47 1.40
N HIS A 68 -26.79 26.59 1.16
CA HIS A 68 -26.84 27.20 -0.19
C HIS A 68 -25.42 27.51 -0.69
N TRP A 69 -24.60 28.17 0.12
CA TRP A 69 -23.20 28.44 -0.23
C TRP A 69 -22.42 27.15 -0.52
N ALA A 70 -22.57 26.11 0.29
CA ALA A 70 -21.86 24.85 0.08
C ALA A 70 -22.33 24.12 -1.20
N LYS A 71 -23.64 24.16 -1.49
CA LYS A 71 -24.20 23.56 -2.72
C LYS A 71 -23.70 24.25 -3.99
N GLU A 72 -23.40 25.56 -3.94
CA GLU A 72 -22.81 26.27 -5.08
C GLU A 72 -21.41 25.76 -5.46
N GLN A 73 -20.70 25.12 -4.52
CA GLN A 73 -19.36 24.55 -4.78
C GLN A 73 -19.41 23.17 -5.44
N ILE A 74 -20.51 22.44 -5.28
CA ILE A 74 -20.62 21.03 -5.68
C ILE A 74 -20.41 20.80 -7.19
N PRO A 75 -20.99 21.61 -8.10
CA PRO A 75 -20.81 21.36 -9.54
C PRO A 75 -19.35 21.40 -9.99
N ASP A 76 -18.57 22.33 -9.46
CA ASP A 76 -17.15 22.45 -9.81
C ASP A 76 -16.33 21.30 -9.23
N LEU A 77 -16.58 20.91 -7.99
CA LEU A 77 -15.95 19.75 -7.34
C LEU A 77 -16.30 18.45 -8.07
N ALA A 78 -17.55 18.27 -8.46
CA ALA A 78 -17.99 17.09 -9.19
C ALA A 78 -17.32 16.99 -10.56
N LYS A 79 -17.20 18.13 -11.25
CA LYS A 79 -16.49 18.19 -12.53
C LYS A 79 -15.01 17.85 -12.37
N GLN A 80 -14.32 18.43 -11.40
CA GLN A 80 -12.91 18.12 -11.11
C GLN A 80 -12.72 16.65 -10.74
N ALA A 81 -13.60 16.08 -9.91
CA ALA A 81 -13.59 14.68 -9.56
C ALA A 81 -13.79 13.76 -10.79
N TYR A 82 -14.71 14.13 -11.68
CA TYR A 82 -14.91 13.41 -12.93
C TYR A 82 -13.66 13.43 -13.83
N GLU A 83 -13.07 14.62 -14.04
CA GLU A 83 -11.90 14.81 -14.90
C GLU A 83 -10.71 14.01 -14.35
N LYS A 84 -10.44 14.12 -13.05
CA LYS A 84 -9.39 13.35 -12.38
C LYS A 84 -9.62 11.85 -12.48
N GLY A 85 -10.86 11.40 -12.23
CA GLY A 85 -11.20 9.99 -12.35
C GLY A 85 -11.09 9.46 -13.78
N PHE A 86 -11.42 10.27 -14.77
CA PHE A 86 -11.23 9.95 -16.20
C PHE A 86 -9.74 9.80 -16.55
N GLU A 87 -8.88 10.69 -16.05
CA GLU A 87 -7.44 10.58 -16.22
C GLU A 87 -6.89 9.30 -15.61
N ASP A 88 -7.28 8.99 -14.36
CA ASP A 88 -6.88 7.77 -13.67
C ASP A 88 -7.38 6.51 -14.38
N TRP A 89 -8.63 6.55 -14.90
CA TRP A 89 -9.19 5.50 -15.72
C TRP A 89 -8.37 5.28 -17.00
N ASN A 90 -8.02 6.34 -17.71
CA ASN A 90 -7.22 6.25 -18.92
C ASN A 90 -5.80 5.75 -18.68
N ALA A 91 -5.22 6.06 -17.52
CA ALA A 91 -3.92 5.56 -17.11
C ALA A 91 -3.93 4.09 -16.66
N THR A 92 -5.12 3.52 -16.43
CA THR A 92 -5.27 2.13 -16.01
C THR A 92 -5.04 1.17 -17.17
N LEU A 93 -4.11 0.23 -16.99
CA LEU A 93 -3.72 -0.72 -18.03
C LEU A 93 -4.69 -1.89 -18.17
N TRP A 94 -5.28 -2.34 -17.08
CA TRP A 94 -6.21 -3.46 -17.05
C TRP A 94 -7.56 -3.00 -16.49
N LYS A 95 -8.50 -2.85 -17.39
CA LYS A 95 -9.86 -2.38 -17.14
C LYS A 95 -10.84 -3.54 -17.17
N ASP A 96 -11.92 -3.39 -16.43
CA ASP A 96 -13.07 -4.26 -16.55
C ASP A 96 -13.71 -4.05 -17.93
N ASP A 97 -13.90 -5.13 -18.68
CA ASP A 97 -14.45 -5.05 -20.05
C ASP A 97 -15.96 -4.76 -20.06
N GLU A 98 -16.66 -5.03 -18.95
CA GLU A 98 -18.11 -4.82 -18.83
C GLU A 98 -18.48 -3.40 -18.39
N ASN A 99 -17.53 -2.67 -17.79
CA ASN A 99 -17.78 -1.37 -17.21
C ASN A 99 -16.83 -0.32 -17.79
N SER A 100 -17.39 0.72 -18.41
CA SER A 100 -16.65 1.86 -18.94
C SER A 100 -16.86 3.10 -18.08
N TRP A 101 -15.88 3.99 -18.09
CA TRP A 101 -16.01 5.34 -17.50
C TRP A 101 -17.12 6.16 -18.17
N ASP A 102 -17.49 5.83 -19.42
CA ASP A 102 -18.58 6.51 -20.14
C ASP A 102 -19.95 6.34 -19.45
N SER A 103 -20.08 5.36 -18.56
CA SER A 103 -21.27 5.18 -17.73
C SER A 103 -21.33 6.09 -16.49
N VAL A 104 -20.26 6.85 -16.22
CA VAL A 104 -20.17 7.76 -15.07
C VAL A 104 -20.75 9.12 -15.46
N GLU A 105 -21.77 9.54 -14.75
CA GLU A 105 -22.43 10.83 -14.97
C GLU A 105 -22.01 11.82 -13.90
N VAL A 106 -21.64 13.05 -14.29
CA VAL A 106 -21.30 14.13 -13.36
C VAL A 106 -22.44 14.43 -12.38
N ALA A 107 -23.69 14.30 -12.85
CA ALA A 107 -24.86 14.47 -11.98
C ALA A 107 -24.87 13.48 -10.81
N SER A 108 -24.47 12.23 -11.04
CA SER A 108 -24.36 11.23 -9.98
C SER A 108 -23.22 11.54 -8.99
N LEU A 109 -22.16 12.25 -9.42
CA LEU A 109 -21.13 12.74 -8.50
C LEU A 109 -21.67 13.89 -7.65
N CYS A 110 -22.40 14.83 -8.26
CA CYS A 110 -23.07 15.91 -7.50
C CYS A 110 -23.95 15.36 -6.40
N GLU A 111 -24.84 14.40 -6.69
CA GLU A 111 -25.73 13.77 -5.72
C GLU A 111 -24.95 13.14 -4.53
N ARG A 112 -23.82 12.49 -4.82
CA ARG A 112 -23.00 11.86 -3.76
C ARG A 112 -22.23 12.87 -2.94
N ILE A 113 -21.71 13.94 -3.54
CA ILE A 113 -21.07 15.03 -2.79
C ILE A 113 -22.11 15.75 -1.92
N GLU A 114 -23.34 15.94 -2.45
CA GLU A 114 -24.47 16.49 -1.67
C GLU A 114 -24.83 15.57 -0.50
N GLY A 115 -24.81 14.24 -0.68
CA GLY A 115 -24.99 13.29 0.42
C GLY A 115 -23.95 13.46 1.52
N GLY A 116 -22.69 13.66 1.15
CA GLY A 116 -21.62 13.99 2.09
C GLY A 116 -21.84 15.32 2.80
N LEU A 117 -22.27 16.34 2.05
CA LEU A 117 -22.64 17.65 2.61
C LEU A 117 -23.75 17.53 3.65
N ASN A 118 -24.80 16.76 3.39
CA ASN A 118 -25.90 16.58 4.32
C ASN A 118 -25.42 15.99 5.66
N LEU A 119 -24.52 15.00 5.61
CA LEU A 119 -23.92 14.42 6.82
C LEU A 119 -23.07 15.44 7.59
N MET A 120 -22.33 16.28 6.89
CA MET A 120 -21.57 17.36 7.50
C MET A 120 -22.48 18.43 8.12
N LEU A 121 -23.58 18.79 7.46
CA LEU A 121 -24.55 19.77 7.99
C LEU A 121 -25.27 19.27 9.25
N GLU A 122 -25.45 17.96 9.42
CA GLU A 122 -25.93 17.39 10.69
C GLU A 122 -24.94 17.68 11.82
N GLU A 123 -23.64 17.49 11.59
CA GLU A 123 -22.59 17.80 12.57
C GLU A 123 -22.53 19.31 12.86
N VAL A 124 -22.62 20.15 11.83
CA VAL A 124 -22.64 21.60 11.97
C VAL A 124 -23.84 22.07 12.81
N ARG A 125 -25.02 21.52 12.53
CA ARG A 125 -26.24 21.83 13.31
C ARG A 125 -26.06 21.43 14.77
N ALA A 126 -25.59 20.20 15.03
CA ALA A 126 -25.34 19.72 16.38
C ALA A 126 -24.31 20.58 17.13
N CYS A 127 -23.24 20.99 16.44
CA CYS A 127 -22.23 21.89 16.98
C CYS A 127 -22.82 23.27 17.33
N TYR A 128 -23.61 23.85 16.44
CA TYR A 128 -24.28 25.13 16.67
C TYR A 128 -25.26 25.07 17.88
N GLU A 129 -26.08 24.04 17.93
CA GLU A 129 -27.04 23.80 19.02
C GLU A 129 -26.34 23.58 20.37
N ALA A 130 -25.16 22.98 20.37
CA ALA A 130 -24.31 22.81 21.55
C ALA A 130 -23.51 24.07 21.92
N GLY A 131 -23.70 25.20 21.22
CA GLY A 131 -22.98 26.43 21.47
C GLY A 131 -21.50 26.40 21.06
N GLY A 132 -21.11 25.54 20.10
CA GLY A 132 -19.78 25.45 19.54
C GLY A 132 -18.82 24.45 20.22
N GLY A 133 -19.24 23.88 21.36
CA GLY A 133 -18.44 22.89 22.08
C GLY A 133 -17.16 23.45 22.73
N PRO A 134 -16.28 22.56 23.24
CA PRO A 134 -15.14 22.96 24.10
C PRO A 134 -14.01 23.70 23.34
N TYR A 135 -13.97 23.67 22.02
CA TYR A 135 -12.88 24.25 21.23
C TYR A 135 -13.16 25.64 20.67
N LEU A 136 -14.38 26.17 20.82
CA LEU A 136 -14.80 27.46 20.24
C LEU A 136 -13.86 28.60 20.65
N GLU A 137 -13.60 28.76 21.94
CA GLU A 137 -12.80 29.87 22.44
C GLU A 137 -11.31 29.71 22.06
N SER A 138 -10.79 28.49 21.98
CA SER A 138 -9.44 28.22 21.49
C SER A 138 -9.31 28.62 20.02
N MET A 139 -10.29 28.24 19.19
CA MET A 139 -10.32 28.62 17.79
C MET A 139 -10.38 30.14 17.62
N ARG A 140 -11.19 30.84 18.41
CA ARG A 140 -11.32 32.30 18.39
C ARG A 140 -10.04 33.04 18.81
N ARG A 141 -9.21 32.40 19.66
CA ARG A 141 -7.89 32.93 20.04
C ARG A 141 -6.81 32.62 19.00
N GLY A 142 -7.14 31.92 17.91
CA GLY A 142 -6.17 31.49 16.91
C GLY A 142 -5.31 30.31 17.33
N GLU A 143 -5.66 29.67 18.45
CA GLU A 143 -5.14 28.37 18.77
C GLU A 143 -5.71 27.40 17.75
N GLN A 144 -4.92 26.44 17.29
CA GLN A 144 -5.38 25.45 16.34
C GLN A 144 -5.96 24.23 17.08
N PRO A 145 -7.25 24.24 17.47
CA PRO A 145 -7.85 23.07 18.13
C PRO A 145 -7.98 21.89 17.19
N PHE A 146 -7.76 22.12 15.89
CA PHE A 146 -7.85 21.16 14.81
C PHE A 146 -6.50 20.85 14.21
N ALA A 147 -5.42 21.11 14.92
CA ALA A 147 -4.14 20.52 14.55
C ALA A 147 -4.35 19.00 14.38
N VAL A 148 -3.82 18.48 13.31
CA VAL A 148 -3.79 17.04 13.07
C VAL A 148 -3.37 16.36 14.36
N PRO A 149 -4.11 15.36 14.85
CA PRO A 149 -3.67 14.61 16.01
C PRO A 149 -2.32 13.97 15.70
N SER A 150 -1.27 14.53 16.24
CA SER A 150 0.03 13.87 16.17
C SER A 150 -0.01 12.67 17.12
N PRO A 151 0.46 11.51 16.69
CA PRO A 151 0.71 10.41 17.62
C PRO A 151 1.55 10.92 18.78
N SER A 152 1.28 10.41 19.98
CA SER A 152 2.12 10.72 21.14
C SER A 152 3.58 10.32 20.88
N ALA A 153 4.50 10.92 21.63
CA ALA A 153 5.93 10.60 21.53
C ALA A 153 6.20 9.10 21.78
N SER A 154 5.38 8.45 22.63
CA SER A 154 5.47 7.02 22.91
C SER A 154 5.01 6.14 21.73
N SER A 155 4.21 6.67 20.83
CA SER A 155 3.72 5.97 19.64
C SER A 155 4.48 6.31 18.36
N ILE A 156 5.58 7.05 18.43
CA ILE A 156 6.45 7.27 17.27
C ILE A 156 7.15 5.97 16.92
N PRO A 157 7.02 5.47 15.68
CA PRO A 157 7.68 4.26 15.26
C PRO A 157 9.19 4.34 15.46
N SER A 158 9.81 3.27 15.94
CA SER A 158 11.26 3.17 16.13
C SER A 158 12.04 3.09 14.81
N PHE A 159 11.37 2.89 13.68
CA PHE A 159 11.97 2.86 12.34
C PHE A 159 11.89 4.23 11.67
N PRO A 160 12.82 4.55 10.74
CA PRO A 160 12.76 5.80 10.00
C PRO A 160 11.47 5.92 9.20
N LEU A 161 10.68 6.97 9.47
CA LEU A 161 9.54 7.30 8.63
C LEU A 161 10.03 7.85 7.29
N PRO A 162 9.35 7.57 6.17
CA PRO A 162 9.64 8.22 4.90
C PRO A 162 9.64 9.75 5.05
N ASP A 163 10.57 10.44 4.41
CA ASP A 163 10.70 11.91 4.50
C ASP A 163 9.39 12.65 4.21
N LYS A 164 8.57 12.08 3.34
CA LYS A 164 7.24 12.60 3.00
C LYS A 164 6.24 12.58 4.18
N VAL A 165 6.39 11.67 5.12
CA VAL A 165 5.56 11.64 6.34
C VAL A 165 6.04 12.72 7.32
N ARG A 166 7.36 13.00 7.36
CA ARG A 166 7.91 14.08 8.18
C ARG A 166 7.53 15.47 7.68
N ASP A 167 7.38 15.63 6.37
CA ASP A 167 7.01 16.91 5.77
C ASP A 167 5.53 17.28 6.04
N VAL A 168 4.68 16.32 6.35
CA VAL A 168 3.30 16.56 6.76
C VAL A 168 3.22 17.27 8.12
N GLU A 169 4.10 16.93 9.06
CA GLU A 169 4.18 17.61 10.37
C GLU A 169 4.60 19.07 10.26
N LYS A 170 5.34 19.44 9.21
CA LYS A 170 5.84 20.79 8.99
C LYS A 170 4.90 21.68 8.16
N ARG A 171 3.87 21.12 7.57
CA ARG A 171 2.89 21.92 6.86
C ARG A 171 2.04 22.63 7.90
N GLU A 172 2.38 23.90 8.12
CA GLU A 172 1.46 24.82 8.71
C GLU A 172 0.11 24.59 8.03
N TRP A 173 -0.92 24.46 8.81
CA TRP A 173 -2.29 24.66 8.34
C TRP A 173 -2.31 26.04 7.72
N ALA A 174 -1.93 26.13 6.45
CA ALA A 174 -1.73 27.38 5.72
C ALA A 174 -3.00 28.23 5.63
N THR A 175 -4.01 27.90 6.43
CA THR A 175 -5.34 28.41 6.20
C THR A 175 -6.17 28.58 7.45
N THR A 176 -5.62 28.52 8.64
CA THR A 176 -6.26 29.22 9.75
C THR A 176 -5.97 30.73 9.62
N VAL A 177 -6.31 31.28 8.47
CA VAL A 177 -6.66 32.70 8.47
C VAL A 177 -7.88 32.78 9.35
N GLN A 178 -7.68 33.25 10.58
CA GLN A 178 -8.82 33.60 11.43
C GLN A 178 -9.71 34.50 10.59
N PRO A 179 -10.94 34.09 10.30
CA PRO A 179 -11.85 35.01 9.65
C PRO A 179 -12.04 36.19 10.60
N ASN A 180 -11.97 37.41 10.08
CA ASN A 180 -12.08 38.68 10.84
C ASN A 180 -13.42 38.81 11.63
N TRP A 181 -14.35 37.87 11.42
CA TRP A 181 -15.66 37.85 12.06
C TRP A 181 -15.70 37.08 13.38
N MET A 182 -14.65 36.38 13.76
CA MET A 182 -14.59 35.67 15.04
C MET A 182 -14.49 36.64 16.20
N THR A 183 -15.44 36.62 17.10
CA THR A 183 -15.50 37.52 18.25
C THR A 183 -15.64 36.74 19.54
N THR A 184 -14.63 36.83 20.41
CA THR A 184 -14.63 36.20 21.73
C THR A 184 -15.86 36.59 22.56
N GLY A 185 -16.50 35.59 23.17
CA GLY A 185 -17.63 35.80 24.05
C GLY A 185 -18.99 36.03 23.38
N SER A 186 -19.06 36.04 22.06
CA SER A 186 -20.29 36.07 21.31
C SER A 186 -20.95 34.69 21.22
N PRO A 187 -22.25 34.58 20.94
CA PRO A 187 -22.87 33.31 20.55
C PRO A 187 -22.16 32.73 19.33
N VAL A 188 -22.13 31.40 19.23
CA VAL A 188 -21.55 30.73 18.08
C VAL A 188 -22.30 31.12 16.80
N ALA A 189 -21.55 31.38 15.72
CA ALA A 189 -22.11 31.63 14.40
C ALA A 189 -22.11 30.35 13.56
N TRP A 190 -22.94 30.28 12.51
CA TRP A 190 -23.04 29.10 11.66
C TRP A 190 -21.72 28.74 10.93
N ASN A 191 -21.00 29.73 10.48
CA ASN A 191 -19.69 29.57 9.89
C ASN A 191 -18.62 29.16 10.92
N GLU A 192 -18.72 29.60 12.18
CA GLU A 192 -17.88 29.07 13.26
C GLU A 192 -18.21 27.59 13.55
N ALA A 193 -19.49 27.25 13.56
CA ALA A 193 -19.94 25.87 13.74
C ALA A 193 -19.42 24.95 12.62
N TRP A 194 -19.39 25.43 11.37
CA TRP A 194 -18.76 24.71 10.25
C TRP A 194 -17.28 24.45 10.49
N GLU A 195 -16.53 25.48 10.88
CA GLU A 195 -15.08 25.36 11.15
C GLU A 195 -14.79 24.40 12.30
N LEU A 196 -15.65 24.39 13.34
CA LEU A 196 -15.51 23.49 14.48
C LEU A 196 -15.89 22.06 14.17
N ALA A 197 -17.01 21.86 13.48
CA ALA A 197 -17.53 20.53 13.13
C ALA A 197 -16.71 19.84 12.05
N ARG A 198 -15.89 20.61 11.34
CA ARG A 198 -15.02 20.10 10.28
C ARG A 198 -14.13 18.96 10.78
N PRO A 199 -14.14 17.78 10.10
CA PRO A 199 -13.36 16.64 10.56
C PRO A 199 -11.85 16.90 10.52
N TRP A 200 -11.13 16.25 11.41
CA TRP A 200 -9.69 16.06 11.25
C TRP A 200 -9.48 14.85 10.37
N PHE A 201 -8.74 15.03 9.29
CA PHE A 201 -8.70 13.98 8.31
C PHE A 201 -7.62 14.22 7.28
N LYS A 202 -7.62 13.37 6.30
CA LYS A 202 -6.95 13.49 5.03
C LYS A 202 -7.28 14.84 4.40
N ASP A 203 -6.36 15.78 4.49
CA ASP A 203 -6.47 17.06 3.79
C ASP A 203 -6.06 16.88 2.33
N PRO A 204 -6.95 17.04 1.35
CA PRO A 204 -6.62 16.89 -0.07
C PRO A 204 -5.57 17.87 -0.56
N ARG A 205 -5.33 18.98 0.14
CA ARG A 205 -4.26 19.94 -0.14
C ARG A 205 -2.90 19.44 0.32
N VAL A 206 -2.87 18.47 1.18
CA VAL A 206 -1.67 17.75 1.62
C VAL A 206 -1.53 16.54 0.71
N HIS A 207 -0.55 16.53 -0.19
CA HIS A 207 -0.34 15.47 -1.19
C HIS A 207 -0.11 14.07 -0.60
N GLN A 208 -0.21 13.91 0.71
CA GLN A 208 -0.10 12.63 1.39
C GLN A 208 -1.10 12.52 2.52
N PRO A 209 -1.89 11.44 2.51
CA PRO A 209 -2.80 11.12 3.59
C PRO A 209 -2.01 10.90 4.88
N GLN A 210 -2.60 11.33 5.97
CA GLN A 210 -2.05 11.05 7.28
C GLN A 210 -2.22 9.59 7.60
N ARG A 211 -1.11 8.96 7.85
CA ARG A 211 -1.07 7.55 8.18
C ARG A 211 -0.57 7.35 9.60
N LEU A 212 -1.35 6.63 10.37
CA LEU A 212 -0.94 6.17 11.69
C LEU A 212 -0.04 4.94 11.54
N TYR A 213 0.99 4.87 12.35
CA TYR A 213 1.91 3.74 12.42
C TYR A 213 1.95 3.21 13.85
N HIS A 214 1.74 1.92 14.01
CA HIS A 214 1.96 1.27 15.30
C HIS A 214 3.40 1.54 15.81
N PRO A 215 3.62 1.76 17.11
CA PRO A 215 4.95 2.07 17.65
C PRO A 215 6.05 1.10 17.23
N ASP A 216 5.75 -0.20 17.19
CA ASP A 216 6.68 -1.24 16.72
C ASP A 216 6.72 -1.39 15.18
N GLY A 217 6.00 -0.57 14.43
CA GLY A 217 6.06 -0.51 12.98
C GLY A 217 5.35 -1.62 12.20
N TRP A 218 4.75 -2.62 12.85
CA TRP A 218 4.15 -3.77 12.18
C TRP A 218 2.73 -3.54 11.65
N ALA A 219 2.05 -2.47 12.07
CA ALA A 219 0.73 -2.10 11.58
C ALA A 219 0.68 -0.63 11.16
N SER A 220 -0.17 -0.31 10.22
CA SER A 220 -0.43 1.07 9.80
C SER A 220 -1.84 1.22 9.23
N GLY A 221 -2.39 2.41 9.36
CA GLY A 221 -3.71 2.75 8.83
C GLY A 221 -3.80 4.21 8.42
N GLU A 222 -4.73 4.47 7.54
CA GLU A 222 -5.10 5.79 7.06
C GLU A 222 -6.59 5.95 7.32
N LEU A 223 -6.94 6.92 8.15
CA LEU A 223 -8.31 7.20 8.51
C LEU A 223 -8.88 8.21 7.52
N ASP A 224 -10.12 8.03 7.10
CA ASP A 224 -10.76 8.98 6.20
C ASP A 224 -11.10 10.26 6.96
N LEU A 225 -11.87 10.17 8.04
CA LEU A 225 -12.27 11.33 8.84
C LEU A 225 -12.16 11.03 10.35
N VAL A 226 -11.86 12.06 11.13
CA VAL A 226 -11.94 12.04 12.59
C VAL A 226 -12.73 13.26 13.06
N LEU A 227 -13.88 13.05 13.69
CA LEU A 227 -14.70 14.10 14.30
C LEU A 227 -14.34 14.25 15.77
N ARG A 228 -14.29 15.50 16.28
CA ARG A 228 -13.99 15.75 17.70
C ARG A 228 -14.49 17.10 18.23
N TRP A 229 -15.33 17.79 17.52
CA TRP A 229 -15.77 19.12 17.90
C TRP A 229 -16.44 19.19 19.29
N ASP A 230 -17.06 18.09 19.72
CA ASP A 230 -17.71 17.92 21.01
C ASP A 230 -16.78 17.39 22.13
N GLY A 231 -15.48 17.25 21.84
CA GLY A 231 -14.49 16.68 22.76
C GLY A 231 -14.43 15.16 22.74
N LYS A 232 -15.25 14.49 21.93
CA LYS A 232 -15.24 13.04 21.72
C LYS A 232 -14.52 12.69 20.42
N ILE A 233 -13.87 11.55 20.41
CA ILE A 233 -13.21 11.04 19.21
C ILE A 233 -14.15 10.08 18.49
N ARG A 234 -14.55 10.44 17.27
CA ARG A 234 -15.34 9.56 16.39
C ARG A 234 -14.60 9.34 15.09
N ILE A 235 -14.33 8.08 14.77
CA ILE A 235 -13.69 7.68 13.51
C ILE A 235 -14.77 7.38 12.49
N VAL A 236 -14.64 7.98 11.32
CA VAL A 236 -15.59 7.84 10.23
C VAL A 236 -14.87 7.31 9.00
N ASP A 237 -15.49 6.36 8.33
CA ASP A 237 -15.03 5.82 7.05
C ASP A 237 -16.08 6.15 5.97
N ILE A 238 -15.62 6.74 4.88
CA ILE A 238 -16.47 7.20 3.78
C ILE A 238 -16.69 6.07 2.76
N LYS A 239 -17.95 5.87 2.38
CA LYS A 239 -18.33 4.93 1.34
C LYS A 239 -19.12 5.63 0.23
N SER A 240 -18.64 5.55 -1.01
CA SER A 240 -19.28 6.17 -2.17
C SER A 240 -20.63 5.55 -2.57
N GLY A 241 -20.94 4.33 -2.08
CA GLY A 241 -22.16 3.59 -2.35
C GLY A 241 -23.28 3.83 -1.33
N ARG A 242 -24.28 2.93 -1.33
CA ARG A 242 -25.32 2.81 -0.30
C ARG A 242 -24.96 1.73 0.71
N PRO A 243 -25.53 1.77 1.92
CA PRO A 243 -25.39 0.68 2.86
C PRO A 243 -25.79 -0.66 2.21
N ASN A 244 -24.94 -1.64 2.36
CA ASN A 244 -25.18 -3.00 1.87
C ASN A 244 -24.81 -3.99 2.97
N SER A 245 -25.77 -4.81 3.39
CA SER A 245 -25.60 -5.80 4.45
C SER A 245 -24.44 -6.77 4.20
N ALA A 246 -24.14 -7.09 2.93
CA ALA A 246 -23.05 -7.99 2.57
C ALA A 246 -21.64 -7.43 2.91
N PHE A 247 -21.51 -6.12 3.05
CA PHE A 247 -20.23 -5.46 3.36
C PHE A 247 -20.18 -4.80 4.74
N SER A 248 -21.27 -4.85 5.52
CA SER A 248 -21.34 -4.21 6.84
C SER A 248 -20.32 -4.79 7.82
N SER A 249 -20.15 -6.10 7.85
CA SER A 249 -19.15 -6.76 8.70
C SER A 249 -17.71 -6.38 8.31
N SER A 250 -17.44 -6.22 7.02
CA SER A 250 -16.12 -5.79 6.53
C SER A 250 -15.80 -4.36 6.97
N LEU A 251 -16.79 -3.46 6.95
CA LEU A 251 -16.62 -2.08 7.42
C LEU A 251 -16.43 -2.03 8.93
N GLU A 252 -17.19 -2.80 9.70
CA GLU A 252 -17.02 -2.89 11.15
C GLU A 252 -15.60 -3.34 11.52
N HIS A 253 -15.08 -4.40 10.89
CA HIS A 253 -13.71 -4.85 11.11
C HIS A 253 -12.67 -3.78 10.76
N GLN A 254 -12.89 -3.01 9.70
CA GLN A 254 -12.03 -1.91 9.31
C GLN A 254 -12.02 -0.80 10.37
N LEU A 255 -13.20 -0.38 10.82
CA LEU A 255 -13.34 0.65 11.85
C LEU A 255 -12.78 0.20 13.20
N ARG A 256 -13.00 -1.06 13.61
CA ARG A 256 -12.39 -1.63 14.83
C ARG A 256 -10.86 -1.64 14.76
N PHE A 257 -10.28 -1.96 13.61
CA PHE A 257 -8.84 -1.87 13.39
C PHE A 257 -8.33 -0.43 13.51
N TYR A 258 -9.03 0.53 12.95
CA TYR A 258 -8.67 1.95 13.07
C TYR A 258 -8.79 2.46 14.50
N SER A 259 -9.84 2.08 15.22
CA SER A 259 -10.02 2.43 16.64
C SER A 259 -8.93 1.84 17.53
N TRP A 260 -8.56 0.58 17.30
CA TRP A 260 -7.42 -0.04 17.95
C TRP A 260 -6.12 0.70 17.62
N LEU A 261 -5.86 1.01 16.34
CA LEU A 261 -4.63 1.71 15.93
C LEU A 261 -4.56 3.13 16.51
N TRP A 262 -5.72 3.81 16.63
CA TRP A 262 -5.81 5.09 17.32
C TRP A 262 -5.36 4.96 18.77
N ASN A 263 -5.88 4.00 19.51
CA ASN A 263 -5.48 3.72 20.89
C ASN A 263 -3.98 3.45 21.02
N GLN A 264 -3.40 2.65 20.11
CA GLN A 264 -1.97 2.32 20.12
C GLN A 264 -1.06 3.52 19.78
N THR A 265 -1.59 4.56 19.16
CA THR A 265 -0.83 5.74 18.70
C THR A 265 -1.15 7.04 19.44
N HIS A 266 -2.15 7.04 20.33
CA HIS A 266 -2.62 8.22 21.05
C HIS A 266 -2.76 7.97 22.56
N ASP A 267 -1.68 7.54 23.20
CA ASP A 267 -1.57 7.34 24.66
C ASP A 267 -2.72 6.52 25.27
N GLN A 268 -3.09 5.44 24.60
CA GLN A 268 -4.19 4.53 25.00
C GLN A 268 -5.58 5.20 25.03
N GLN A 269 -5.74 6.33 24.34
CA GLN A 269 -7.03 6.98 24.20
C GLN A 269 -8.01 6.04 23.48
N LEU A 270 -9.17 5.84 24.08
CA LEU A 270 -10.28 5.13 23.43
C LEU A 270 -11.03 6.05 22.49
N VAL A 271 -11.62 5.46 21.46
CA VAL A 271 -12.51 6.14 20.51
C VAL A 271 -13.94 6.09 21.06
N ASP A 272 -14.66 7.20 21.02
CA ASP A 272 -16.03 7.32 21.54
C ASP A 272 -17.09 6.82 20.56
N GLY A 273 -16.75 6.77 19.25
CA GLY A 273 -17.68 6.34 18.21
C GLY A 273 -16.99 5.90 16.93
N MET A 274 -17.68 5.03 16.20
CA MET A 274 -17.28 4.57 14.87
C MET A 274 -18.47 4.69 13.94
N GLU A 275 -18.27 5.25 12.74
CA GLU A 275 -19.36 5.51 11.80
C GLU A 275 -18.94 5.18 10.36
N GLY A 276 -19.87 4.65 9.58
CA GLY A 276 -19.80 4.60 8.13
C GLY A 276 -20.66 5.71 7.54
N TRP A 277 -20.07 6.58 6.72
CA TRP A 277 -20.78 7.61 5.99
C TRP A 277 -20.96 7.21 4.54
N TYR A 278 -22.20 7.00 4.13
CA TYR A 278 -22.55 6.56 2.79
C TYR A 278 -23.01 7.75 1.95
N LEU A 279 -22.18 8.14 0.99
CA LEU A 279 -22.43 9.34 0.18
C LEU A 279 -23.67 9.20 -0.70
N ASN A 280 -23.97 7.99 -1.20
CA ASN A 280 -25.16 7.76 -2.00
C ASN A 280 -26.37 7.65 -1.08
N GLY A 281 -27.07 8.77 -0.91
CA GLY A 281 -28.23 8.89 -0.05
C GLY A 281 -27.98 9.67 1.24
N GLY A 282 -26.70 9.96 1.58
CA GLY A 282 -26.38 10.70 2.80
C GLY A 282 -26.75 9.94 4.06
N GLU A 283 -26.45 8.65 4.13
CA GLU A 283 -26.82 7.79 5.25
C GLU A 283 -25.63 7.55 6.18
N ARG A 284 -25.90 7.54 7.49
CA ARG A 284 -24.94 7.27 8.56
C ARG A 284 -25.26 5.95 9.24
N ILE A 285 -24.25 5.09 9.43
CA ILE A 285 -24.37 3.88 10.24
C ILE A 285 -23.34 3.91 11.35
N GLY A 286 -23.80 3.88 12.60
CA GLY A 286 -22.94 3.79 13.78
C GLY A 286 -22.58 2.35 14.15
N TYR A 287 -21.37 2.17 14.68
CA TYR A 287 -20.85 0.92 15.21
C TYR A 287 -20.32 1.15 16.63
N SER A 288 -20.33 0.10 17.45
CA SER A 288 -19.80 0.17 18.81
C SER A 288 -18.27 0.10 18.79
N PRO A 289 -17.57 1.10 19.34
CA PRO A 289 -16.11 1.07 19.42
C PRO A 289 -15.64 0.02 20.43
N PRO A 290 -14.40 -0.51 20.27
CA PRO A 290 -13.79 -1.39 21.25
C PRO A 290 -13.70 -0.73 22.62
N GLN A 291 -14.02 -1.49 23.66
CA GLN A 291 -13.85 -1.07 25.04
C GLN A 291 -12.43 -1.39 25.54
N GLU A 292 -12.07 -0.87 26.72
CA GLU A 292 -10.73 -1.01 27.27
C GLU A 292 -10.28 -2.47 27.41
N ASP A 293 -11.17 -3.35 27.84
CA ASP A 293 -10.92 -4.78 28.00
C ASP A 293 -10.82 -5.56 26.69
N GLU A 294 -11.24 -4.97 25.57
CA GLU A 294 -11.11 -5.57 24.23
C GLU A 294 -9.78 -5.20 23.54
N ILE A 295 -9.07 -4.16 24.00
CA ILE A 295 -7.86 -3.66 23.31
C ILE A 295 -6.76 -4.71 23.27
N GLU A 296 -6.43 -5.34 24.39
CA GLU A 296 -5.38 -6.38 24.44
C GLU A 296 -5.75 -7.64 23.63
N PRO A 297 -6.97 -8.19 23.73
CA PRO A 297 -7.42 -9.24 22.82
C PRO A 297 -7.32 -8.89 21.34
N LEU A 298 -7.67 -7.65 20.95
CA LEU A 298 -7.51 -7.18 19.58
C LEU A 298 -6.04 -7.08 19.17
N THR A 299 -5.18 -6.60 20.06
CA THR A 299 -3.74 -6.52 19.81
C THR A 299 -3.16 -7.90 19.52
N GLN A 300 -3.52 -8.89 20.35
CA GLN A 300 -3.09 -10.27 20.14
C GLN A 300 -3.62 -10.84 18.82
N PHE A 301 -4.91 -10.66 18.54
CA PHE A 301 -5.54 -11.13 17.30
C PHE A 301 -4.86 -10.54 16.04
N TYR A 302 -4.61 -9.23 16.04
CA TYR A 302 -3.95 -8.58 14.90
C TYR A 302 -2.49 -8.99 14.75
N ARG A 303 -1.81 -9.23 15.87
CA ARG A 303 -0.41 -9.71 15.84
C ARG A 303 -0.31 -11.15 15.34
N GLU A 304 -1.21 -12.01 15.74
CA GLU A 304 -1.30 -13.39 15.25
C GLU A 304 -1.60 -13.43 13.75
N ALA A 305 -2.60 -12.67 13.31
CA ALA A 305 -2.93 -12.54 11.88
C ALA A 305 -1.74 -12.00 11.07
N HIS A 306 -1.05 -10.96 11.57
CA HIS A 306 0.15 -10.43 10.93
C HIS A 306 1.26 -11.47 10.81
N THR A 307 1.53 -12.22 11.89
CA THR A 307 2.55 -13.26 11.91
C THR A 307 2.23 -14.37 10.91
N GLU A 308 0.99 -14.82 10.86
CA GLU A 308 0.56 -15.83 9.90
C GLU A 308 0.68 -15.33 8.45
N MET A 309 0.29 -14.07 8.21
CA MET A 309 0.44 -13.41 6.90
C MET A 309 1.92 -13.35 6.46
N GLN A 310 2.84 -13.00 7.38
CA GLN A 310 4.27 -12.98 7.07
C GLN A 310 4.80 -14.39 6.74
N THR A 311 4.49 -15.36 7.56
CA THR A 311 4.88 -16.76 7.34
C THR A 311 4.37 -17.31 6.01
N MET A 312 3.15 -16.92 5.62
CA MET A 312 2.58 -17.29 4.32
C MET A 312 3.28 -16.55 3.17
N ALA A 313 3.62 -15.28 3.35
CA ALA A 313 4.33 -14.48 2.35
C ALA A 313 5.75 -15.00 2.09
N GLU A 314 6.39 -15.57 3.10
CA GLU A 314 7.71 -16.22 3.00
C GLU A 314 7.68 -17.59 2.32
N GLY A 315 6.49 -18.10 1.99
CA GLY A 315 6.32 -19.40 1.36
C GLY A 315 6.51 -20.60 2.29
N VAL A 316 6.56 -20.37 3.61
CA VAL A 316 6.68 -21.43 4.63
C VAL A 316 5.36 -22.20 4.78
N LEU A 317 4.24 -21.51 4.61
CA LEU A 317 2.92 -22.13 4.57
C LEU A 317 2.55 -22.56 3.15
N PRO A 318 1.77 -23.62 2.99
CA PRO A 318 1.31 -24.06 1.68
C PRO A 318 0.46 -22.96 1.03
N PHE A 319 0.44 -22.96 -0.30
CA PHE A 319 -0.42 -22.05 -1.06
C PHE A 319 -1.88 -22.23 -0.61
N PRO A 320 -2.60 -21.16 -0.26
CA PRO A 320 -3.93 -21.28 0.31
C PRO A 320 -4.89 -22.06 -0.58
N ALA A 321 -5.58 -23.01 0.01
CA ALA A 321 -6.54 -23.84 -0.68
C ALA A 321 -7.68 -23.03 -1.32
N LEU A 322 -8.27 -23.60 -2.34
CA LEU A 322 -9.49 -23.08 -2.95
C LEU A 322 -10.65 -23.19 -1.96
N ASN A 323 -11.55 -22.23 -1.96
CA ASN A 323 -12.69 -22.18 -1.05
C ASN A 323 -12.26 -22.42 0.41
N GLY A 324 -11.11 -21.83 0.80
CA GLY A 324 -10.59 -21.92 2.15
C GLY A 324 -11.53 -21.37 3.21
N GLU A 325 -11.16 -21.55 4.45
CA GLU A 325 -11.90 -21.06 5.61
C GLU A 325 -12.24 -19.56 5.45
N GLY A 326 -13.49 -19.19 5.64
CA GLY A 326 -14.02 -17.83 5.45
C GLY A 326 -14.52 -17.51 4.02
N CYS A 327 -14.31 -18.39 3.05
CA CYS A 327 -14.88 -18.23 1.73
C CYS A 327 -16.34 -18.71 1.72
N ASP A 328 -17.28 -17.82 1.49
CA ASP A 328 -18.71 -18.17 1.37
C ASP A 328 -19.07 -18.76 0.00
N GLY A 329 -18.14 -18.79 -0.95
CA GLY A 329 -18.36 -19.27 -2.32
C GLY A 329 -19.37 -18.47 -3.13
N THR A 330 -19.96 -17.43 -2.53
CA THR A 330 -21.11 -16.70 -3.08
C THR A 330 -20.77 -15.31 -3.58
N SER A 331 -19.53 -14.86 -3.39
CA SER A 331 -19.10 -13.53 -3.84
C SER A 331 -19.17 -13.46 -5.37
N ALA A 332 -20.27 -12.96 -5.88
CA ALA A 332 -20.43 -12.68 -7.30
C ALA A 332 -19.23 -11.83 -7.79
N GLY A 333 -18.51 -12.33 -8.79
CA GLY A 333 -17.32 -11.67 -9.34
C GLY A 333 -16.02 -11.91 -8.56
N CYS A 334 -15.93 -12.92 -7.68
CA CYS A 334 -14.67 -13.33 -7.10
C CYS A 334 -13.87 -14.19 -8.09
N HIS A 335 -12.77 -13.64 -8.59
CA HIS A 335 -11.91 -14.29 -9.60
C HIS A 335 -10.74 -15.08 -9.01
N TRP A 336 -10.54 -15.05 -7.69
CA TRP A 336 -9.32 -15.51 -7.06
C TRP A 336 -9.16 -17.04 -7.02
N CYS A 337 -10.26 -17.76 -7.10
CA CYS A 337 -10.22 -19.21 -7.22
C CYS A 337 -9.83 -19.70 -8.61
N SER A 338 -10.10 -18.91 -9.64
CA SER A 338 -9.66 -19.21 -11.02
C SER A 338 -8.21 -18.80 -11.28
N VAL A 339 -7.63 -17.98 -10.40
CA VAL A 339 -6.19 -17.66 -10.43
C VAL A 339 -5.42 -18.79 -9.77
N GLY A 340 -4.98 -19.73 -10.54
CA GLY A 340 -4.25 -20.91 -10.09
C GLY A 340 -5.05 -22.20 -10.26
N LEU A 341 -4.38 -23.29 -10.09
CA LEU A 341 -4.90 -24.63 -10.35
C LEU A 341 -5.29 -25.28 -9.01
N ASP A 342 -6.20 -26.25 -9.07
CA ASP A 342 -6.42 -27.16 -7.96
C ASP A 342 -5.18 -28.06 -7.77
N ASP A 343 -5.19 -28.89 -6.73
CA ASP A 343 -4.11 -29.85 -6.43
C ASP A 343 -3.85 -30.85 -7.58
N GLN A 344 -4.76 -30.92 -8.56
CA GLN A 344 -4.64 -31.75 -9.75
C GLN A 344 -4.40 -30.93 -11.02
N ALA A 345 -3.99 -29.65 -10.86
CA ALA A 345 -3.76 -28.71 -11.96
C ALA A 345 -5.00 -28.50 -12.87
N ARG A 346 -6.20 -28.66 -12.32
CA ARG A 346 -7.47 -28.40 -13.03
C ARG A 346 -8.02 -27.04 -12.65
N PRO A 347 -8.65 -26.35 -13.60
CA PRO A 347 -9.30 -25.09 -13.32
C PRO A 347 -10.47 -25.28 -12.36
N MET A 348 -10.51 -24.47 -11.32
CA MET A 348 -11.71 -24.27 -10.55
C MET A 348 -12.33 -22.94 -10.98
N VAL A 349 -12.92 -22.95 -12.14
CA VAL A 349 -13.38 -21.73 -12.79
C VAL A 349 -14.75 -21.37 -12.26
N ALA A 350 -14.83 -20.25 -11.58
CA ALA A 350 -16.09 -19.58 -11.34
C ALA A 350 -16.45 -18.59 -12.46
N ASP A 351 -15.47 -18.21 -13.28
CA ASP A 351 -15.63 -17.18 -14.32
C ASP A 351 -14.91 -17.60 -15.61
N GLU A 352 -15.68 -17.74 -16.69
CA GLU A 352 -15.14 -18.10 -17.99
C GLU A 352 -14.14 -17.09 -18.55
N SER A 353 -14.23 -15.82 -18.16
CA SER A 353 -13.26 -14.79 -18.59
C SER A 353 -11.84 -15.05 -18.09
N LEU A 354 -11.69 -15.84 -17.03
CA LEU A 354 -10.41 -16.26 -16.48
C LEU A 354 -10.04 -17.70 -16.81
N ALA A 355 -10.87 -18.41 -17.55
CA ALA A 355 -10.61 -19.79 -18.01
C ALA A 355 -9.32 -19.90 -18.82
N TRP A 356 -8.92 -18.81 -19.50
CA TRP A 356 -7.65 -18.71 -20.20
C TRP A 356 -6.43 -19.03 -19.33
N PHE A 357 -6.53 -18.76 -18.04
CA PHE A 357 -5.43 -18.97 -17.09
C PHE A 357 -5.09 -20.45 -16.93
N VAL A 358 -6.00 -21.31 -17.24
CA VAL A 358 -5.91 -22.74 -17.02
C VAL A 358 -5.43 -23.50 -18.25
N ASP A 359 -5.86 -23.04 -19.42
CA ASP A 359 -5.50 -23.66 -20.71
C ASP A 359 -4.20 -23.11 -21.29
N LEU A 360 -3.44 -22.36 -20.49
CA LEU A 360 -2.20 -21.76 -20.94
C LEU A 360 -1.12 -22.80 -21.19
N GLU A 361 -0.71 -22.93 -22.42
CA GLU A 361 0.53 -23.61 -22.79
C GLU A 361 1.73 -22.68 -22.63
N ILE A 362 2.63 -23.01 -21.69
CA ILE A 362 3.91 -22.33 -21.60
C ILE A 362 4.74 -22.68 -22.85
N PRO A 363 5.17 -21.71 -23.67
CA PRO A 363 5.88 -21.98 -24.90
C PRO A 363 7.10 -22.85 -24.66
N ARG A 364 7.31 -23.84 -25.50
CA ARG A 364 8.56 -24.62 -25.50
C ARG A 364 9.69 -23.79 -26.12
N LEU A 365 10.42 -23.11 -25.25
CA LEU A 365 11.59 -22.35 -25.67
C LEU A 365 12.82 -23.25 -25.77
N ARG A 366 13.72 -22.92 -26.68
CA ARG A 366 14.93 -23.76 -26.94
C ARG A 366 15.96 -23.68 -25.82
N THR A 367 15.95 -22.63 -25.02
CA THR A 367 16.89 -22.39 -23.92
C THR A 367 16.44 -23.15 -22.68
N PRO A 368 17.32 -23.76 -21.91
CA PRO A 368 16.96 -24.38 -20.65
C PRO A 368 16.49 -23.32 -19.65
N PHE A 369 15.34 -23.57 -19.08
CA PHE A 369 14.73 -22.67 -18.12
C PHE A 369 14.74 -23.31 -16.74
N THR A 370 14.95 -22.47 -15.72
CA THR A 370 14.83 -22.82 -14.30
C THR A 370 13.39 -22.55 -13.86
N ALA A 371 12.77 -23.48 -13.16
CA ALA A 371 11.48 -23.23 -12.52
C ALA A 371 11.62 -22.10 -11.49
N LEU A 372 10.57 -21.28 -11.34
CA LEU A 372 10.64 -20.13 -10.42
C LEU A 372 10.92 -20.54 -8.98
N GLY A 373 10.44 -21.72 -8.56
CA GLY A 373 10.71 -22.28 -7.25
C GLY A 373 12.16 -22.77 -7.06
N ASP A 374 12.88 -23.04 -8.16
CA ASP A 374 14.26 -23.52 -8.13
C ASP A 374 15.28 -22.38 -8.35
N VAL A 375 14.81 -21.14 -8.52
CA VAL A 375 15.69 -19.98 -8.62
C VAL A 375 16.40 -19.78 -7.29
N GLN A 376 17.72 -19.60 -7.34
CA GLN A 376 18.54 -19.42 -6.15
C GLN A 376 18.02 -18.26 -5.31
N GLY A 377 17.61 -18.58 -4.08
CA GLY A 377 17.16 -17.64 -3.10
C GLY A 377 18.29 -17.08 -2.23
N ARG A 378 18.00 -16.90 -0.94
CA ARG A 378 18.98 -16.47 0.06
C ARG A 378 20.11 -17.48 0.18
N VAL A 379 21.32 -16.97 0.34
CA VAL A 379 22.53 -17.78 0.46
C VAL A 379 23.28 -17.44 1.75
N SER A 380 23.98 -18.42 2.29
CA SER A 380 24.95 -18.20 3.35
C SER A 380 26.36 -18.37 2.79
N VAL A 381 27.24 -17.44 3.14
CA VAL A 381 28.63 -17.41 2.66
C VAL A 381 29.58 -17.12 3.82
N ARG A 382 30.82 -17.45 3.64
CA ARG A 382 31.88 -17.17 4.64
C ARG A 382 33.14 -16.67 3.96
N GLY A 383 33.90 -15.85 4.66
CA GLY A 383 35.15 -15.33 4.17
C GLY A 383 35.68 -14.19 5.03
N LYS A 384 36.70 -13.53 4.56
CA LYS A 384 37.27 -12.36 5.25
C LYS A 384 36.60 -11.10 4.76
N LEU A 385 36.02 -10.33 5.69
CA LEU A 385 35.42 -9.05 5.39
C LEU A 385 36.51 -7.98 5.38
N THR A 386 36.53 -7.13 4.36
CA THR A 386 37.51 -6.06 4.21
C THR A 386 36.92 -4.87 3.47
N GLY A 387 37.59 -3.72 3.53
CA GLY A 387 37.20 -2.53 2.79
C GLY A 387 35.80 -2.04 3.13
N ALA A 388 35.40 -2.10 4.40
CA ALA A 388 34.10 -1.59 4.84
C ALA A 388 34.00 -0.08 4.59
N TRP A 389 32.86 0.37 4.07
CA TRP A 389 32.59 1.76 3.71
C TRP A 389 31.16 2.17 4.08
N GLY A 390 30.94 3.47 4.16
CA GLY A 390 29.64 4.09 4.47
C GLY A 390 29.46 4.38 5.96
N PRO A 391 28.30 4.89 6.40
CA PRO A 391 27.14 5.14 5.55
C PRO A 391 27.39 6.27 4.54
N MET A 392 27.00 6.03 3.30
CA MET A 392 27.08 7.04 2.25
C MET A 392 25.84 6.96 1.34
N PRO A 393 25.40 8.08 0.75
CA PRO A 393 24.23 8.07 -0.09
C PRO A 393 24.46 7.23 -1.36
N ASN A 394 23.53 6.31 -1.62
CA ASN A 394 23.50 5.62 -2.88
C ASN A 394 22.89 6.51 -3.99
N HIS A 395 22.77 5.95 -5.18
CA HIS A 395 22.17 6.64 -6.32
C HIS A 395 20.73 7.15 -6.10
N PHE A 396 20.01 6.62 -5.13
CA PHE A 396 18.65 7.01 -4.76
C PHE A 396 18.60 7.99 -3.58
N GLY A 397 19.75 8.35 -3.03
CA GLY A 397 19.86 9.19 -1.83
C GLY A 397 19.68 8.44 -0.51
N GLU A 398 19.59 7.11 -0.54
CA GLU A 398 19.51 6.26 0.64
C GLU A 398 20.92 6.03 1.19
N HIS A 399 21.09 6.11 2.52
CA HIS A 399 22.37 5.81 3.14
C HIS A 399 22.59 4.31 3.24
N VAL A 400 23.63 3.82 2.59
CA VAL A 400 23.99 2.41 2.55
C VAL A 400 25.38 2.16 3.13
N LEU A 401 25.55 0.99 3.72
CA LEU A 401 26.82 0.44 4.14
C LEU A 401 27.26 -0.62 3.13
N GLY A 402 28.55 -0.83 3.03
CA GLY A 402 29.08 -1.89 2.20
C GLY A 402 30.44 -2.37 2.68
N ALA A 403 30.85 -3.49 2.14
CA ALA A 403 32.15 -4.10 2.38
C ALA A 403 32.50 -5.05 1.22
N VAL A 404 33.67 -5.64 1.28
CA VAL A 404 34.10 -6.69 0.34
C VAL A 404 34.32 -7.99 1.14
N LEU A 405 33.67 -9.06 0.72
CA LEU A 405 33.96 -10.41 1.22
C LEU A 405 35.00 -11.06 0.31
N VAL A 406 36.07 -11.53 0.89
CA VAL A 406 37.19 -12.20 0.21
C VAL A 406 37.24 -13.67 0.61
N VAL A 407 37.28 -14.57 -0.38
CA VAL A 407 37.39 -16.01 -0.19
C VAL A 407 38.50 -16.56 -1.13
N GLY A 408 39.65 -16.79 -0.57
CA GLY A 408 40.84 -17.13 -1.39
C GLY A 408 41.21 -15.99 -2.35
N ASN A 409 41.14 -16.28 -3.65
CA ASN A 409 41.38 -15.30 -4.72
C ASN A 409 40.07 -14.73 -5.33
N GLN A 410 38.92 -15.08 -4.77
CA GLN A 410 37.63 -14.56 -5.19
C GLN A 410 37.16 -13.48 -4.23
N HIS A 411 36.38 -12.54 -4.72
CA HIS A 411 35.76 -11.51 -3.89
C HIS A 411 34.36 -11.14 -4.41
N ILE A 412 33.52 -10.62 -3.51
CA ILE A 412 32.20 -10.11 -3.83
C ILE A 412 31.90 -8.89 -2.96
N THR A 413 31.20 -7.91 -3.53
CA THR A 413 30.73 -6.75 -2.79
C THR A 413 29.50 -7.12 -1.97
N LEU A 414 29.50 -6.71 -0.72
CA LEU A 414 28.34 -6.71 0.18
C LEU A 414 27.76 -5.31 0.21
N GLU A 415 26.44 -5.20 0.22
CA GLU A 415 25.74 -3.93 0.34
C GLU A 415 24.51 -4.10 1.20
N GLU A 416 24.36 -3.29 2.23
CA GLU A 416 23.13 -3.16 2.99
C GLU A 416 22.13 -2.37 2.14
N SER A 417 21.05 -3.01 1.72
CA SER A 417 20.13 -2.46 0.72
C SER A 417 18.86 -1.85 1.31
N GLU A 418 18.61 -2.06 2.60
CA GLU A 418 17.41 -1.54 3.26
C GLU A 418 17.79 -0.80 4.54
N PRO A 419 17.25 0.43 4.75
CA PRO A 419 17.43 1.15 6.00
C PRO A 419 16.92 0.30 7.18
N GLY A 420 17.77 0.12 8.19
CA GLY A 420 17.43 -0.61 9.41
C GLY A 420 18.03 -2.01 9.53
N ALA A 421 18.74 -2.49 8.54
CA ALA A 421 19.49 -3.73 8.67
C ALA A 421 20.68 -3.59 9.66
N PHE A 422 21.21 -2.38 9.90
CA PHE A 422 22.27 -2.00 10.87
C PHE A 422 23.25 -3.12 11.20
N LEU A 423 23.83 -3.74 10.17
CA LEU A 423 24.69 -4.91 10.34
C LEU A 423 26.11 -4.57 10.79
N ASN A 424 26.37 -3.30 10.99
CA ASN A 424 27.61 -2.78 11.59
C ASN A 424 28.88 -3.32 10.90
N LEU A 425 28.88 -3.37 9.58
CA LEU A 425 29.94 -4.00 8.76
C LEU A 425 31.35 -3.48 9.14
N HIS A 426 31.46 -2.25 9.64
CA HIS A 426 32.74 -1.69 10.10
C HIS A 426 33.36 -2.46 11.27
N GLU A 427 32.55 -3.02 12.16
CA GLU A 427 33.04 -3.79 13.31
C GLU A 427 33.73 -5.08 12.90
N PHE A 428 33.34 -5.63 11.77
CA PHE A 428 33.89 -6.87 11.22
C PHE A 428 35.04 -6.65 10.25
N ASN A 429 35.44 -5.41 10.00
CA ASN A 429 36.49 -5.13 9.03
C ASN A 429 37.82 -5.79 9.40
N GLY A 430 38.36 -6.59 8.50
CA GLY A 430 39.58 -7.36 8.69
C GLY A 430 39.39 -8.73 9.36
N GLN A 431 38.18 -9.10 9.75
CA GLN A 431 37.85 -10.36 10.42
C GLN A 431 37.33 -11.41 9.43
N ASP A 432 37.49 -12.68 9.81
CA ASP A 432 36.76 -13.77 9.21
C ASP A 432 35.31 -13.75 9.70
N VAL A 433 34.35 -13.85 8.77
CA VAL A 433 32.93 -13.71 9.06
C VAL A 433 32.11 -14.82 8.40
N VAL A 434 30.99 -15.08 9.02
CA VAL A 434 29.88 -15.85 8.44
C VAL A 434 28.75 -14.89 8.16
N ILE A 435 28.24 -14.91 6.94
CA ILE A 435 27.10 -14.12 6.48
C ILE A 435 25.97 -15.09 6.18
N LEU A 436 24.86 -14.92 6.86
CA LEU A 436 23.66 -15.76 6.71
C LEU A 436 22.58 -14.99 5.96
N ASN A 437 21.81 -15.70 5.14
CA ASN A 437 20.61 -15.20 4.47
C ASN A 437 20.86 -13.98 3.56
N ALA A 438 22.03 -13.83 2.97
CA ALA A 438 22.30 -12.78 1.98
C ALA A 438 21.58 -13.01 0.66
N LEU A 439 21.20 -11.95 -0.02
CA LEU A 439 20.49 -12.00 -1.29
C LEU A 439 21.46 -11.79 -2.47
N PRO A 440 21.66 -12.78 -3.34
CA PRO A 440 22.48 -12.59 -4.53
C PRO A 440 21.76 -11.66 -5.53
N GLY A 441 22.50 -10.74 -6.10
CA GLY A 441 21.99 -9.82 -7.09
C GLY A 441 23.09 -9.20 -7.96
N VAL A 442 22.70 -8.25 -8.80
CA VAL A 442 23.59 -7.58 -9.75
C VAL A 442 23.42 -6.06 -9.66
N TRP A 443 24.55 -5.36 -9.70
CA TRP A 443 24.59 -3.92 -9.89
C TRP A 443 25.62 -3.57 -10.96
N ARG A 444 25.19 -2.89 -12.03
CA ARG A 444 26.07 -2.49 -13.14
C ARG A 444 27.00 -3.61 -13.60
N ASP A 445 26.41 -4.78 -13.85
CA ASP A 445 27.10 -6.00 -14.30
C ASP A 445 27.99 -6.70 -13.25
N GLN A 446 28.06 -6.18 -12.04
CA GLN A 446 28.82 -6.79 -10.96
C GLN A 446 27.90 -7.58 -10.02
N SER A 447 28.25 -8.81 -9.76
CA SER A 447 27.58 -9.62 -8.74
C SER A 447 27.80 -9.02 -7.36
N ARG A 448 26.73 -8.98 -6.57
CA ARG A 448 26.72 -8.50 -5.18
C ARG A 448 25.91 -9.42 -4.30
N LEU A 449 26.15 -9.32 -3.02
CA LEU A 449 25.27 -9.84 -1.99
C LEU A 449 24.65 -8.65 -1.27
N TYR A 450 23.31 -8.58 -1.34
CA TYR A 450 22.54 -7.60 -0.60
C TYR A 450 22.19 -8.15 0.77
N LEU A 451 22.35 -7.31 1.78
CA LEU A 451 22.03 -7.60 3.16
C LEU A 451 20.81 -6.77 3.58
N ASP A 452 19.89 -7.40 4.25
CA ASP A 452 18.64 -6.82 4.72
C ASP A 452 18.37 -7.22 6.18
N PRO A 453 17.25 -6.83 6.81
CA PRO A 453 16.96 -7.18 8.21
C PRO A 453 16.93 -8.68 8.52
N GLU A 454 16.75 -9.55 7.53
CA GLU A 454 16.80 -11.01 7.71
C GLU A 454 18.21 -11.59 7.55
N SER A 455 19.15 -10.77 7.08
CA SER A 455 20.55 -11.16 6.98
C SER A 455 21.24 -10.98 8.33
N SER A 456 22.26 -11.79 8.59
CA SER A 456 23.14 -11.59 9.74
C SER A 456 24.61 -11.72 9.37
N VAL A 457 25.45 -10.97 10.05
CA VAL A 457 26.91 -11.04 9.96
C VAL A 457 27.46 -11.38 11.33
N GLN A 458 28.26 -12.43 11.40
CA GLN A 458 28.83 -12.92 12.65
C GLN A 458 30.34 -13.08 12.49
N ALA A 459 31.11 -12.69 13.49
CA ALA A 459 32.53 -12.99 13.53
C ALA A 459 32.77 -14.46 13.85
N GLY A 460 33.78 -15.06 13.24
CA GLY A 460 34.22 -16.39 13.58
C GLY A 460 34.37 -17.37 12.42
N ASP A 461 34.94 -18.51 12.74
CA ASP A 461 35.13 -19.62 11.82
C ASP A 461 33.84 -20.46 11.72
N ALA A 462 33.65 -21.09 10.58
CA ALA A 462 32.43 -21.83 10.24
C ALA A 462 32.17 -23.10 11.09
N THR A 463 33.03 -23.39 12.05
CA THR A 463 32.91 -24.61 12.86
C THR A 463 31.73 -24.61 13.84
N ASP A 464 31.19 -23.45 14.15
CA ASP A 464 30.06 -23.30 15.12
C ASP A 464 28.67 -23.29 14.45
N HIS A 465 28.60 -23.53 13.13
CA HIS A 465 27.35 -23.45 12.37
C HIS A 465 26.94 -24.80 11.78
N ASP A 466 26.79 -25.80 12.65
CA ASP A 466 26.30 -27.12 12.26
C ASP A 466 24.91 -27.03 11.59
N GLY A 467 24.81 -27.63 10.40
CA GLY A 467 23.55 -27.65 9.63
C GLY A 467 23.37 -26.54 8.60
N ILE A 468 24.27 -25.54 8.53
CA ILE A 468 24.21 -24.47 7.51
C ILE A 468 25.01 -24.88 6.26
N THR A 469 24.34 -24.80 5.12
CA THR A 469 25.00 -25.01 3.82
C THR A 469 25.57 -23.69 3.30
N PHE A 470 26.90 -23.61 3.19
CA PHE A 470 27.57 -22.45 2.64
C PHE A 470 27.74 -22.55 1.12
N THR A 471 27.32 -21.49 0.43
CA THR A 471 27.48 -21.36 -1.02
C THR A 471 28.88 -20.82 -1.35
N ARG A 472 29.59 -21.50 -2.25
CA ARG A 472 30.89 -20.99 -2.77
C ARG A 472 30.63 -19.79 -3.68
N LEU A 473 31.46 -18.75 -3.62
CA LEU A 473 31.29 -17.54 -4.44
C LEU A 473 31.22 -17.87 -5.96
N GLY A 474 32.00 -18.80 -6.43
CA GLY A 474 31.98 -19.22 -7.83
C GLY A 474 30.71 -19.98 -8.28
N LEU A 475 29.87 -20.40 -7.34
CA LEU A 475 28.60 -21.08 -7.61
C LEU A 475 27.38 -20.15 -7.43
N LEU A 476 27.59 -18.88 -7.02
CA LEU A 476 26.52 -17.93 -6.93
C LEU A 476 25.84 -17.69 -8.27
N ARG A 477 24.55 -17.69 -8.29
CA ARG A 477 23.72 -17.37 -9.44
C ARG A 477 23.09 -16.00 -9.20
N THR A 478 23.45 -15.04 -10.02
CA THR A 478 22.91 -13.67 -9.96
C THR A 478 22.04 -13.36 -11.18
N ARG A 479 21.96 -14.30 -12.13
CA ARG A 479 21.10 -14.26 -13.30
C ARG A 479 20.46 -15.63 -13.52
N THR A 480 19.26 -15.63 -14.08
CA THR A 480 18.51 -16.85 -14.35
C THR A 480 17.76 -16.77 -15.68
N ASN A 481 17.43 -17.95 -16.21
CA ASN A 481 16.52 -18.10 -17.34
C ASN A 481 15.21 -18.66 -16.84
N VAL A 482 14.14 -17.95 -17.06
CA VAL A 482 12.80 -18.34 -16.60
C VAL A 482 11.77 -18.12 -17.68
N ARG A 483 10.67 -18.84 -17.56
CA ARG A 483 9.48 -18.64 -18.39
C ARG A 483 8.24 -18.84 -17.57
N GLY A 484 7.16 -18.24 -18.02
CA GLY A 484 5.85 -18.39 -17.39
C GLY A 484 4.81 -17.58 -18.13
N ASN A 485 3.65 -17.49 -17.53
CA ASN A 485 2.55 -16.70 -18.04
C ASN A 485 2.41 -15.41 -17.23
N VAL A 486 2.11 -14.33 -17.91
CA VAL A 486 1.86 -13.03 -17.28
C VAL A 486 0.53 -13.07 -16.55
N LEU A 487 0.51 -12.77 -15.25
CA LEU A 487 -0.71 -12.67 -14.47
C LEU A 487 -1.22 -11.24 -14.36
N SER A 488 -0.30 -10.29 -14.27
CA SER A 488 -0.66 -8.86 -14.22
C SER A 488 0.46 -8.00 -14.76
N ILE A 489 0.10 -6.79 -15.20
CA ILE A 489 1.04 -5.76 -15.66
C ILE A 489 0.67 -4.45 -14.99
N ALA A 490 1.68 -3.74 -14.50
CA ALA A 490 1.51 -2.41 -13.94
C ALA A 490 2.59 -1.46 -14.50
N ARG A 491 2.20 -0.26 -14.85
CA ARG A 491 3.10 0.81 -15.23
C ARG A 491 3.16 1.85 -14.12
N ARG A 492 4.36 2.28 -13.79
CA ARG A 492 4.60 3.31 -12.80
C ARG A 492 5.60 4.34 -13.32
N SER A 493 5.40 5.58 -12.95
CA SER A 493 6.33 6.66 -13.25
C SER A 493 6.35 7.64 -12.09
N GLY A 494 7.38 8.45 -12.02
CA GLY A 494 7.53 9.46 -10.98
C GLY A 494 8.76 10.31 -11.24
N THR A 495 9.06 11.19 -10.30
CA THR A 495 10.25 12.03 -10.32
C THR A 495 11.14 11.63 -9.15
N ARG A 496 12.43 11.49 -9.39
CA ARG A 496 13.44 11.22 -8.37
C ARG A 496 13.69 12.47 -7.53
N VAL A 497 14.37 12.29 -6.40
CA VAL A 497 14.81 13.41 -5.55
C VAL A 497 15.69 14.40 -6.31
N ASP A 498 16.47 13.92 -7.29
CA ASP A 498 17.30 14.73 -8.18
C ASP A 498 16.52 15.41 -9.34
N GLY A 499 15.18 15.36 -9.32
CA GLY A 499 14.31 15.96 -10.32
C GLY A 499 14.17 15.17 -11.63
N LYS A 500 14.87 14.05 -11.78
CA LYS A 500 14.81 13.26 -13.02
C LYS A 500 13.59 12.34 -13.05
N PRO A 501 12.89 12.27 -14.18
CA PRO A 501 11.78 11.35 -14.33
C PRO A 501 12.26 9.89 -14.33
N TRP A 502 11.47 9.00 -13.77
CA TRP A 502 11.66 7.57 -13.89
C TRP A 502 10.38 6.89 -14.35
N SER A 503 10.54 5.78 -15.03
CA SER A 503 9.42 4.91 -15.41
C SER A 503 9.80 3.45 -15.15
N MET A 504 8.80 2.65 -14.80
CA MET A 504 8.94 1.23 -14.53
C MET A 504 7.72 0.49 -15.05
N VAL A 505 7.96 -0.66 -15.64
CA VAL A 505 6.95 -1.69 -15.88
C VAL A 505 7.22 -2.82 -14.91
N SER A 506 6.19 -3.23 -14.20
CA SER A 506 6.20 -4.39 -13.31
C SER A 506 5.15 -5.36 -13.81
N LEU A 507 5.50 -6.62 -13.93
CA LEU A 507 4.56 -7.69 -14.23
C LEU A 507 4.80 -8.87 -13.29
N ILE A 508 3.75 -9.65 -13.06
CA ILE A 508 3.84 -10.89 -12.30
C ILE A 508 3.87 -12.04 -13.28
N LEU A 509 4.91 -12.87 -13.18
CA LEU A 509 5.09 -14.09 -13.96
C LEU A 509 4.78 -15.31 -13.10
N TRP A 510 4.10 -16.27 -13.67
CA TRP A 510 3.73 -17.54 -13.03
C TRP A 510 4.11 -18.71 -13.94
N ASP A 511 4.80 -19.71 -13.39
CA ASP A 511 5.28 -20.88 -14.13
C ASP A 511 4.44 -22.16 -13.94
N GLY A 512 3.32 -22.03 -13.26
CA GLY A 512 2.46 -23.16 -12.89
C GLY A 512 2.63 -23.59 -11.41
N SER A 513 3.72 -23.20 -10.76
CA SER A 513 4.01 -23.57 -9.38
C SER A 513 4.30 -22.36 -8.49
N HIS A 514 5.08 -21.39 -8.98
CA HIS A 514 5.55 -20.23 -8.25
C HIS A 514 5.36 -18.94 -9.04
N ILE A 515 5.46 -17.83 -8.34
CA ILE A 515 5.35 -16.49 -8.93
C ILE A 515 6.64 -15.70 -8.74
N ALA A 516 6.92 -14.80 -9.69
CA ALA A 516 7.98 -13.82 -9.57
C ALA A 516 7.51 -12.45 -10.06
N GLU A 517 7.98 -11.38 -9.43
CA GLU A 517 7.83 -10.05 -9.99
C GLU A 517 8.92 -9.82 -11.04
N VAL A 518 8.54 -9.39 -12.24
CA VAL A 518 9.47 -8.98 -13.29
C VAL A 518 9.41 -7.48 -13.43
N VAL A 519 10.55 -6.80 -13.40
CA VAL A 519 10.62 -5.33 -13.49
C VAL A 519 11.55 -4.88 -14.61
N ALA A 520 11.12 -3.87 -15.35
CA ALA A 520 11.92 -3.16 -16.34
C ALA A 520 11.91 -1.65 -16.03
N PHE A 521 13.07 -1.02 -16.01
CA PHE A 521 13.21 0.41 -15.73
C PHE A 521 13.68 1.19 -16.95
N GLY A 522 13.09 2.36 -17.19
CA GLY A 522 13.56 3.33 -18.19
C GLY A 522 13.85 2.70 -19.55
N ALA A 523 15.11 2.70 -19.97
CA ALA A 523 15.55 2.17 -21.27
C ALA A 523 15.36 0.64 -21.43
N SER A 524 15.17 -0.09 -20.34
CA SER A 524 14.88 -1.53 -20.39
C SER A 524 13.40 -1.83 -20.68
N ILE A 525 12.54 -0.81 -20.74
CA ILE A 525 11.13 -0.97 -21.09
C ILE A 525 11.01 -1.18 -22.59
N ASN A 526 10.72 -2.42 -22.96
CA ASN A 526 10.44 -2.80 -24.34
C ASN A 526 8.97 -2.52 -24.68
N GLN A 527 8.68 -1.96 -25.86
CA GLN A 527 7.30 -1.71 -26.30
C GLN A 527 6.44 -2.98 -26.31
N ARG A 528 7.01 -4.13 -26.61
CA ARG A 528 6.31 -5.41 -26.56
C ARG A 528 5.91 -5.82 -25.15
N LEU A 529 6.67 -5.43 -24.11
CA LEU A 529 6.27 -5.65 -22.72
C LEU A 529 4.99 -4.87 -22.39
N LEU A 530 4.81 -3.69 -22.99
CA LEU A 530 3.62 -2.86 -22.77
C LEU A 530 2.37 -3.42 -23.48
N GLN A 531 2.55 -4.33 -24.41
CA GLN A 531 1.46 -4.96 -25.19
C GLN A 531 1.03 -6.32 -24.62
N LEU A 532 1.81 -6.85 -23.67
CA LEU A 532 1.44 -8.10 -23.00
C LEU A 532 0.16 -7.94 -22.22
N ARG A 533 -0.62 -9.00 -22.22
CA ARG A 533 -1.87 -9.11 -21.44
C ARG A 533 -1.74 -10.24 -20.43
N PRO A 534 -2.56 -10.23 -19.39
CA PRO A 534 -2.72 -11.41 -18.57
C PRO A 534 -3.00 -12.64 -19.43
N GLY A 535 -2.24 -13.70 -19.19
CA GLY A 535 -2.28 -14.93 -19.98
C GLY A 535 -1.18 -15.08 -21.00
N ASP A 536 -0.58 -14.01 -21.46
CA ASP A 536 0.48 -14.11 -22.46
C ASP A 536 1.72 -14.81 -21.88
N PRO A 537 2.32 -15.75 -22.61
CA PRO A 537 3.56 -16.38 -22.20
C PRO A 537 4.73 -15.41 -22.40
N LEU A 538 5.64 -15.41 -21.45
CA LEU A 538 6.89 -14.66 -21.50
C LEU A 538 8.06 -15.54 -21.09
N GLY A 539 9.09 -15.59 -21.94
CA GLY A 539 10.37 -16.18 -21.60
C GLY A 539 11.43 -15.10 -21.42
N MET A 540 12.32 -15.32 -20.48
CA MET A 540 13.46 -14.43 -20.23
C MET A 540 14.72 -15.24 -20.04
N THR A 541 15.80 -14.84 -20.71
CA THR A 541 17.12 -15.39 -20.48
C THR A 541 18.05 -14.31 -19.96
N GLY A 542 18.85 -14.64 -18.95
CA GLY A 542 19.77 -13.69 -18.33
C GLY A 542 19.10 -12.60 -17.46
N ALA A 543 17.90 -12.85 -16.95
CA ALA A 543 17.24 -11.95 -16.01
C ALA A 543 18.05 -11.83 -14.71
N GLU A 544 18.21 -10.62 -14.20
CA GLU A 544 18.90 -10.36 -12.92
C GLU A 544 18.05 -10.75 -11.74
N LEU A 545 18.66 -11.41 -10.76
CA LEU A 545 17.99 -11.76 -9.51
C LEU A 545 17.90 -10.56 -8.56
N GLY A 546 16.80 -10.48 -7.87
CA GLY A 546 16.56 -9.58 -6.76
C GLY A 546 15.38 -10.09 -5.94
N TRP A 547 15.19 -9.48 -4.80
CA TRP A 547 14.09 -9.81 -3.90
C TRP A 547 13.41 -8.54 -3.42
N ARG A 548 12.14 -8.63 -3.24
CA ARG A 548 11.36 -7.53 -2.68
C ARG A 548 10.24 -8.06 -1.81
N GLY A 549 10.42 -7.92 -0.48
CA GLY A 549 9.45 -8.38 0.53
C GLY A 549 9.10 -9.85 0.36
N GLY A 550 10.08 -10.74 0.33
CA GLY A 550 9.88 -12.19 0.24
C GLY A 550 9.50 -12.72 -1.15
N ILE A 551 9.25 -11.84 -2.15
CA ILE A 551 8.94 -12.27 -3.52
C ILE A 551 10.15 -12.11 -4.42
N LEU A 552 10.43 -13.15 -5.20
CA LEU A 552 11.46 -13.12 -6.24
C LEU A 552 11.18 -11.98 -7.22
N GLN A 553 12.13 -11.08 -7.35
CA GLN A 553 12.11 -10.00 -8.32
C GLN A 553 13.16 -10.30 -9.40
N LEU A 554 12.73 -10.35 -10.64
CA LEU A 554 13.56 -10.52 -11.80
C LEU A 554 13.68 -9.19 -12.54
N ARG A 555 14.89 -8.69 -12.71
CA ARG A 555 15.13 -7.41 -13.38
C ARG A 555 15.55 -7.64 -14.83
N ILE A 556 14.92 -6.89 -15.73
CA ILE A 556 15.28 -6.87 -17.14
C ILE A 556 16.40 -5.84 -17.33
N ASP A 557 17.55 -6.31 -17.75
CA ASP A 557 18.65 -5.51 -18.26
C ASP A 557 18.59 -5.48 -19.79
N ASN A 558 18.51 -4.30 -20.39
CA ASN A 558 18.39 -4.12 -21.84
C ASN A 558 19.59 -4.65 -22.64
N ARG A 559 20.72 -4.90 -22.01
CA ARG A 559 21.94 -5.37 -22.64
C ARG A 559 22.09 -6.89 -22.61
N LYS A 560 21.66 -7.53 -21.51
CA LYS A 560 21.95 -8.94 -21.23
C LYS A 560 20.72 -9.82 -21.12
N THR A 561 19.55 -9.23 -20.78
CA THR A 561 18.31 -9.99 -20.75
C THR A 561 17.70 -10.06 -22.14
N ARG A 562 17.44 -11.27 -22.61
CA ARG A 562 16.68 -11.50 -23.83
C ARG A 562 15.27 -11.91 -23.49
N LEU A 563 14.30 -11.31 -24.17
CA LEU A 563 12.89 -11.57 -23.99
C LEU A 563 12.35 -12.36 -25.16
N GLU A 564 11.60 -13.40 -24.86
CA GLU A 564 10.90 -14.23 -25.83
C GLU A 564 9.40 -14.02 -25.62
N PHE A 565 8.74 -13.55 -26.67
CA PHE A 565 7.32 -13.20 -26.67
C PHE A 565 6.54 -14.21 -27.51
N PRO A 566 5.24 -14.41 -27.26
CA PRO A 566 4.39 -15.19 -28.14
C PRO A 566 4.32 -14.58 -29.54
N SER A 567 4.07 -15.43 -30.54
CA SER A 567 4.06 -15.02 -31.95
C SER A 567 2.99 -13.98 -32.29
N ASN A 568 1.93 -13.92 -31.49
CA ASN A 568 0.81 -12.99 -31.64
C ASN A 568 1.07 -11.59 -31.10
N VAL A 569 2.15 -11.38 -30.34
CA VAL A 569 2.54 -10.04 -29.90
C VAL A 569 3.26 -9.34 -31.05
N PRO A 570 2.72 -8.24 -31.61
CA PRO A 570 3.30 -7.58 -32.77
C PRO A 570 4.76 -7.20 -32.54
N GLN A 571 5.58 -7.34 -33.56
CA GLN A 571 6.91 -6.75 -33.53
C GLN A 571 6.74 -5.23 -33.59
N ALA A 572 7.28 -4.53 -32.61
CA ALA A 572 7.34 -3.07 -32.70
C ALA A 572 8.19 -2.68 -33.91
N ASN A 573 7.62 -1.90 -34.82
CA ASN A 573 8.33 -1.28 -35.93
C ASN A 573 9.31 -0.22 -35.44
#